data_722341f5823b4ad4146993bde62d54eb
#
_entry.id   722341f5823b4ad4146993bde62d54eb
#
_cell.length_a   1.000
_cell.length_b   1.000
_cell.length_c   1.000
_cell.angle_alpha   90.00
_cell.angle_beta   90.00
_cell.angle_gamma   90.00
#
_symmetry.space_group_name_H-M   'P 1'
#
loop_
_entity.id
_entity.type
_entity.pdbx_description
1 polymer ?
#
loop_
_entity_poly.entity_id
_entity_poly.type
_entity_poly.pdbx_seq_one_letter_code
_entity_poly.pdbx_strand_id
1 'polypeptide(L)'
;MRTSRNFCRTAAVVACAALLPLAAAPAASAEDAVGGKQGGISLQAIDSYMRGVVAGFKSSKTDIGTAPTIIDFYDCTTSDHGYVTESTQVQLINYNYTSPNENWEKKTFTACFGGGQSHGEWTGRKGDDLYFQIKQVNGSSIVGPTMSVSRVHMW
;
A
#
# COMPACT_ATOMS: atom_id res chain seq x y z
N MET A 1 -12.27 -44.17 39.75
CA MET A 1 -11.99 -45.58 39.39
C MET A 1 -11.52 -45.66 37.95
N ARG A 2 -10.35 -46.30 37.78
CA ARG A 2 -9.75 -46.83 36.54
C ARG A 2 -9.25 -45.79 35.53
N THR A 3 -8.11 -45.89 34.99
CA THR A 3 -6.84 -46.64 35.18
C THR A 3 -5.94 -46.19 34.04
N SER A 4 -4.70 -45.89 34.37
CA SER A 4 -3.49 -45.77 33.55
C SER A 4 -3.46 -46.63 32.28
N ARG A 5 -2.77 -46.16 31.26
CA ARG A 5 -1.77 -46.96 30.54
C ARG A 5 -0.71 -46.09 29.86
N ASN A 6 0.48 -46.16 30.45
CA ASN A 6 1.74 -45.80 29.80
C ASN A 6 2.01 -46.69 28.61
N PHE A 7 2.53 -46.14 27.53
CA PHE A 7 3.35 -46.87 26.57
C PHE A 7 4.59 -46.05 26.25
N CYS A 8 5.67 -46.41 26.94
CA CYS A 8 7.02 -46.18 26.44
C CYS A 8 7.28 -47.07 25.21
N ARG A 9 7.83 -46.55 24.17
CA ARG A 9 8.70 -47.30 23.26
C ARG A 9 9.84 -46.44 22.76
N THR A 10 10.98 -46.95 23.13
CA THR A 10 12.36 -46.56 22.88
C THR A 10 12.78 -46.72 21.40
N ALA A 11 13.74 -45.89 21.03
CA ALA A 11 14.89 -46.09 20.17
C ALA A 11 14.70 -46.20 18.63
N ALA A 12 15.35 -45.26 17.91
CA ALA A 12 16.49 -45.59 17.06
C ALA A 12 17.19 -44.29 16.60
N VAL A 13 18.42 -44.18 16.98
CA VAL A 13 19.40 -43.20 16.47
C VAL A 13 19.80 -43.63 15.08
N VAL A 14 19.60 -42.77 14.07
CA VAL A 14 20.35 -42.86 12.79
C VAL A 14 20.97 -41.51 12.54
N ALA A 15 22.25 -41.43 12.78
CA ALA A 15 23.13 -40.36 12.38
C ALA A 15 23.35 -40.46 10.87
N CYS A 16 22.80 -39.55 10.09
CA CYS A 16 23.25 -39.27 8.73
C CYS A 16 23.85 -37.87 8.70
N ALA A 17 25.17 -37.81 8.72
CA ALA A 17 25.94 -36.63 8.40
C ALA A 17 25.81 -36.37 6.90
N ALA A 18 24.98 -35.43 6.49
CA ALA A 18 25.00 -34.88 5.15
C ALA A 18 25.58 -33.47 5.20
N LEU A 19 26.81 -33.38 4.66
CA LEU A 19 27.47 -32.12 4.34
C LEU A 19 26.64 -31.40 3.28
N LEU A 20 25.94 -30.35 3.67
CA LEU A 20 25.29 -29.43 2.74
C LEU A 20 26.28 -28.28 2.41
N PRO A 21 26.52 -27.98 1.14
CA PRO A 21 27.28 -26.80 0.78
C PRO A 21 26.52 -25.55 1.15
N LEU A 22 27.21 -24.63 1.80
CA LEU A 22 26.77 -23.29 2.14
C LEU A 22 26.58 -22.53 0.83
N ALA A 23 25.37 -22.57 0.26
CA ALA A 23 25.00 -21.66 -0.80
C ALA A 23 24.74 -20.29 -0.16
N ALA A 24 25.69 -19.38 -0.35
CA ALA A 24 25.50 -17.98 -0.04
C ALA A 24 24.33 -17.46 -0.87
N ALA A 25 23.18 -17.23 -0.24
CA ALA A 25 22.10 -16.49 -0.83
C ALA A 25 22.56 -15.05 -1.03
N PRO A 26 22.47 -14.49 -2.23
CA PRO A 26 22.68 -13.05 -2.41
C PRO A 26 21.63 -12.32 -1.60
N ALA A 27 22.08 -11.41 -0.74
CA ALA A 27 21.23 -10.44 -0.11
C ALA A 27 20.52 -9.66 -1.22
N ALA A 28 19.23 -9.87 -1.35
CA ALA A 28 18.38 -9.03 -2.19
C ALA A 28 18.35 -7.65 -1.55
N SER A 29 19.18 -6.77 -2.06
CA SER A 29 19.06 -5.33 -1.80
C SER A 29 17.65 -4.93 -2.24
N ALA A 30 16.86 -4.39 -1.33
CA ALA A 30 15.65 -3.68 -1.66
C ALA A 30 16.10 -2.41 -2.43
N GLU A 31 16.20 -2.52 -3.74
CA GLU A 31 16.33 -1.34 -4.58
C GLU A 31 14.98 -0.65 -4.62
N ASP A 32 14.99 0.59 -4.16
CA ASP A 32 13.96 1.58 -4.40
C ASP A 32 13.55 1.54 -5.87
N ALA A 33 12.30 1.14 -6.13
CA ALA A 33 11.72 1.30 -7.45
C ALA A 33 11.47 2.79 -7.69
N VAL A 34 12.52 3.50 -8.04
CA VAL A 34 12.46 4.83 -8.64
C VAL A 34 11.86 4.65 -10.03
N GLY A 35 10.66 5.16 -10.24
CA GLY A 35 9.96 5.13 -11.50
C GLY A 35 10.81 5.67 -12.65
N GLY A 36 11.12 4.82 -13.61
CA GLY A 36 11.84 5.18 -14.82
C GLY A 36 11.05 6.17 -15.66
N LYS A 37 11.66 7.32 -15.94
CA LYS A 37 11.19 8.25 -16.98
C LYS A 37 11.38 7.59 -18.34
N GLN A 38 10.29 7.31 -19.04
CA GLN A 38 10.32 6.96 -20.45
C GLN A 38 9.65 8.09 -21.26
N GLY A 39 10.43 8.72 -22.13
CA GLY A 39 9.97 9.86 -22.93
C GLY A 39 8.98 9.45 -24.03
N GLY A 40 7.87 10.16 -24.06
CA GLY A 40 6.81 10.10 -25.06
C GLY A 40 5.64 10.86 -24.50
N ILE A 41 4.87 11.59 -25.30
CA ILE A 41 3.72 12.39 -24.87
C ILE A 41 2.85 11.54 -23.93
N SER A 42 3.12 11.62 -22.66
CA SER A 42 2.60 10.77 -21.64
C SER A 42 1.72 11.64 -20.74
N LEU A 43 0.44 11.35 -20.76
CA LEU A 43 -0.36 11.46 -19.56
C LEU A 43 0.44 10.71 -18.48
N GLN A 44 1.11 11.44 -17.60
CA GLN A 44 1.98 10.80 -16.59
C GLN A 44 1.09 10.13 -15.55
N ALA A 45 0.62 8.94 -15.88
CA ALA A 45 -0.07 8.09 -14.93
C ALA A 45 0.95 7.48 -13.97
N ILE A 46 0.69 7.58 -12.67
CA ILE A 46 1.36 6.73 -11.70
C ILE A 46 0.67 5.37 -11.73
N ASP A 47 1.45 4.33 -11.98
CA ASP A 47 1.03 2.94 -11.76
C ASP A 47 1.99 2.34 -10.72
N SER A 48 1.51 2.15 -9.51
CA SER A 48 2.34 1.76 -8.36
C SER A 48 1.53 0.93 -7.36
N TYR A 49 2.13 0.64 -6.22
CA TYR A 49 1.46 -0.05 -5.11
C TYR A 49 1.83 0.60 -3.77
N MET A 50 1.05 0.29 -2.73
CA MET A 50 1.37 0.69 -1.35
C MET A 50 1.35 -0.53 -0.44
N ARG A 51 2.27 -0.60 0.53
CA ARG A 51 2.32 -1.68 1.53
C ARG A 51 2.50 -1.13 2.93
N GLY A 52 1.63 -1.53 3.84
CA GLY A 52 1.73 -1.20 5.25
C GLY A 52 1.73 0.29 5.55
N VAL A 53 1.06 1.12 4.74
CA VAL A 53 0.99 2.56 4.95
C VAL A 53 -0.02 2.92 6.04
N VAL A 54 0.24 4.00 6.74
CA VAL A 54 -0.60 4.54 7.84
C VAL A 54 -1.20 5.89 7.44
N ALA A 55 -2.11 6.40 8.26
CA ALA A 55 -2.56 7.79 8.15
C ALA A 55 -1.34 8.74 8.20
N GLY A 56 -1.33 9.73 7.30
CA GLY A 56 -0.19 10.64 7.12
C GLY A 56 0.73 10.28 5.95
N PHE A 57 0.67 9.04 5.40
CA PHE A 57 1.43 8.66 4.22
C PHE A 57 1.18 9.62 3.05
N LYS A 58 2.24 9.97 2.32
CA LYS A 58 2.19 10.81 1.12
C LYS A 58 2.78 10.05 -0.05
N SER A 59 2.10 10.08 -1.20
CA SER A 59 2.67 9.55 -2.45
C SER A 59 3.84 10.40 -2.95
N SER A 60 4.56 9.89 -3.95
CA SER A 60 5.43 10.73 -4.75
C SER A 60 4.63 11.81 -5.46
N LYS A 61 5.30 12.91 -5.80
CA LYS A 61 4.73 13.97 -6.62
C LYS A 61 4.70 13.55 -8.07
N THR A 62 3.68 14.00 -8.78
CA THR A 62 3.52 13.76 -10.23
C THR A 62 2.86 14.95 -10.90
N ASP A 63 3.12 15.09 -12.19
CA ASP A 63 2.51 16.11 -13.03
C ASP A 63 1.26 15.52 -13.69
N ILE A 64 0.12 16.13 -13.46
CA ILE A 64 -1.15 15.80 -14.12
C ILE A 64 -1.56 17.03 -14.93
N GLY A 65 -1.21 17.02 -16.21
CA GLY A 65 -1.41 18.15 -17.11
C GLY A 65 -2.86 18.37 -17.54
N THR A 66 -3.74 17.40 -17.32
CA THR A 66 -5.15 17.43 -17.72
C THR A 66 -6.07 17.24 -16.53
N ALA A 67 -7.22 17.91 -16.55
CA ALA A 67 -8.28 17.69 -15.58
C ALA A 67 -9.37 16.76 -16.16
N PRO A 68 -10.05 15.96 -15.35
CA PRO A 68 -9.92 15.83 -13.88
C PRO A 68 -8.66 15.03 -13.50
N THR A 69 -8.15 15.20 -12.25
CA THR A 69 -7.23 14.25 -11.65
C THR A 69 -8.02 13.10 -11.07
N ILE A 70 -7.64 11.89 -11.43
CA ILE A 70 -8.29 10.65 -11.00
C ILE A 70 -7.29 9.81 -10.21
N ILE A 71 -7.76 9.18 -9.13
CA ILE A 71 -6.98 8.21 -8.35
C ILE A 71 -7.82 6.97 -8.15
N ASP A 72 -7.30 5.83 -8.56
CA ASP A 72 -7.91 4.53 -8.35
C ASP A 72 -7.05 3.65 -7.45
N PHE A 73 -7.71 2.98 -6.51
CA PHE A 73 -7.11 1.97 -5.65
C PHE A 73 -7.78 0.61 -5.93
N TYR A 74 -6.94 -0.42 -6.07
CA TYR A 74 -7.38 -1.78 -6.31
C TYR A 74 -6.91 -2.70 -5.18
N ASP A 75 -7.77 -3.63 -4.77
CA ASP A 75 -7.48 -4.70 -3.82
C ASP A 75 -6.82 -4.18 -2.54
N CYS A 76 -7.54 -3.32 -1.84
CA CYS A 76 -7.09 -2.78 -0.56
C CYS A 76 -7.25 -3.81 0.55
N THR A 77 -6.29 -3.82 1.47
CA THR A 77 -6.35 -4.62 2.71
C THR A 77 -5.90 -3.77 3.89
N THR A 78 -6.42 -4.06 5.08
CA THR A 78 -5.93 -3.44 6.32
C THR A 78 -5.36 -4.48 7.27
N SER A 79 -4.47 -4.06 8.18
CA SER A 79 -3.94 -4.94 9.24
C SER A 79 -4.94 -5.20 10.36
N ASP A 80 -5.97 -4.38 10.46
CA ASP A 80 -6.98 -4.46 11.51
C ASP A 80 -8.33 -4.87 10.90
N HIS A 81 -8.65 -6.13 11.06
CA HIS A 81 -9.86 -6.77 10.51
C HIS A 81 -11.10 -6.63 11.42
N GLY A 82 -11.04 -5.80 12.47
CA GLY A 82 -12.12 -5.66 13.45
C GLY A 82 -13.25 -4.71 13.03
N TYR A 83 -13.13 -4.04 11.89
CA TYR A 83 -14.12 -3.05 11.46
C TYR A 83 -15.20 -3.66 10.58
N VAL A 84 -16.44 -3.23 10.82
CA VAL A 84 -17.60 -3.64 10.01
C VAL A 84 -17.50 -3.14 8.57
N THR A 85 -16.81 -2.02 8.37
CA THR A 85 -16.54 -1.45 7.06
C THR A 85 -15.14 -0.91 7.01
N GLU A 86 -14.29 -1.55 6.23
CA GLU A 86 -12.94 -1.05 5.98
C GLU A 86 -13.00 0.15 5.02
N SER A 87 -12.21 1.18 5.31
CA SER A 87 -12.20 2.42 4.55
C SER A 87 -10.89 3.17 4.66
N THR A 88 -10.62 4.03 3.67
CA THR A 88 -9.54 5.02 3.76
C THR A 88 -10.00 6.37 3.23
N GLN A 89 -9.50 7.44 3.84
CA GLN A 89 -9.68 8.79 3.29
C GLN A 89 -8.42 9.22 2.55
N VAL A 90 -8.62 9.65 1.31
CA VAL A 90 -7.58 10.15 0.41
C VAL A 90 -7.81 11.63 0.16
N GLN A 91 -6.79 12.45 0.30
CA GLN A 91 -6.79 13.87 -0.03
C GLN A 91 -5.79 14.14 -1.13
N LEU A 92 -6.22 14.82 -2.19
CA LEU A 92 -5.32 15.31 -3.23
C LEU A 92 -4.75 16.66 -2.81
N ILE A 93 -3.46 16.86 -3.06
CA ILE A 93 -2.72 18.05 -2.64
C ILE A 93 -1.88 18.53 -3.82
N ASN A 94 -1.97 19.83 -4.10
CA ASN A 94 -1.06 20.53 -5.00
C ASN A 94 0.07 21.15 -4.17
N TYR A 95 1.29 20.74 -4.45
CA TYR A 95 2.46 21.24 -3.73
C TYR A 95 2.92 22.57 -4.32
N ASN A 96 3.08 23.56 -3.48
CA ASN A 96 3.60 24.86 -3.84
C ASN A 96 4.94 25.11 -3.15
N TYR A 97 5.96 25.54 -3.90
CA TYR A 97 7.28 25.84 -3.36
C TYR A 97 7.32 27.19 -2.63
N THR A 98 6.47 28.14 -3.00
CA THR A 98 6.52 29.53 -2.55
C THR A 98 5.34 29.97 -1.70
N SER A 99 4.32 29.13 -1.60
CA SER A 99 3.08 29.40 -0.87
C SER A 99 2.62 28.12 -0.14
N PRO A 100 1.64 28.23 0.76
CA PRO A 100 1.04 27.04 1.36
C PRO A 100 0.48 26.08 0.30
N ASN A 101 0.61 24.78 0.54
CA ASN A 101 0.04 23.75 -0.34
C ASN A 101 -1.48 23.91 -0.43
N GLU A 102 -2.02 23.68 -1.61
CA GLU A 102 -3.46 23.61 -1.81
C GLU A 102 -3.96 22.23 -1.46
N ASN A 103 -4.78 22.15 -0.42
CA ASN A 103 -5.40 20.91 0.03
C ASN A 103 -6.82 20.84 -0.56
N TRP A 104 -7.03 19.92 -1.50
CA TRP A 104 -8.35 19.76 -2.09
C TRP A 104 -9.21 18.79 -1.28
N GLU A 105 -10.43 18.54 -1.72
CA GLU A 105 -11.39 17.72 -0.98
C GLU A 105 -10.86 16.32 -0.65
N LYS A 106 -11.36 15.75 0.44
CA LYS A 106 -11.11 14.37 0.82
C LYS A 106 -12.17 13.47 0.23
N LYS A 107 -11.74 12.30 -0.26
CA LYS A 107 -12.65 11.25 -0.74
C LYS A 107 -12.47 9.99 0.09
N THR A 108 -13.57 9.30 0.35
CA THR A 108 -13.54 8.04 1.10
C THR A 108 -13.60 6.89 0.12
N PHE A 109 -12.64 5.99 0.24
CA PHE A 109 -12.49 4.79 -0.56
C PHE A 109 -12.88 3.58 0.28
N THR A 110 -13.83 2.79 -0.22
CA THR A 110 -14.35 1.59 0.46
C THR A 110 -14.41 0.37 -0.45
N ALA A 111 -14.73 0.57 -1.74
CA ALA A 111 -14.97 -0.53 -2.67
C ALA A 111 -13.75 -1.42 -2.90
N CYS A 112 -12.52 -0.88 -2.80
CA CYS A 112 -11.31 -1.66 -3.00
C CYS A 112 -11.03 -2.68 -1.87
N PHE A 113 -11.65 -2.53 -0.70
CA PHE A 113 -11.51 -3.50 0.39
C PHE A 113 -12.37 -4.76 0.20
N GLY A 114 -13.31 -4.73 -0.74
CA GLY A 114 -14.11 -5.88 -1.15
C GLY A 114 -13.57 -6.62 -2.39
N GLY A 115 -12.31 -6.39 -2.77
CA GLY A 115 -11.71 -6.98 -3.99
C GLY A 115 -12.11 -6.23 -5.27
N GLY A 116 -12.57 -4.99 -5.14
CA GLY A 116 -12.96 -4.12 -6.26
C GLY A 116 -12.01 -2.95 -6.48
N GLN A 117 -12.53 -1.92 -7.11
CA GLN A 117 -11.86 -0.65 -7.36
C GLN A 117 -12.56 0.47 -6.60
N SER A 118 -11.80 1.27 -5.87
CA SER A 118 -12.25 2.56 -5.38
C SER A 118 -11.76 3.66 -6.29
N HIS A 119 -12.67 4.52 -6.70
CA HIS A 119 -12.45 5.61 -7.66
C HIS A 119 -12.62 6.96 -6.98
N GLY A 120 -11.66 7.85 -7.15
CA GLY A 120 -11.71 9.24 -6.70
C GLY A 120 -11.40 10.19 -7.83
N GLU A 121 -12.34 11.07 -8.17
CA GLU A 121 -12.19 12.09 -9.20
C GLU A 121 -12.20 13.48 -8.58
N TRP A 122 -11.18 14.30 -8.86
CA TRP A 122 -11.10 15.70 -8.48
C TRP A 122 -11.31 16.57 -9.72
N THR A 123 -12.57 16.89 -9.96
CA THR A 123 -13.03 17.66 -11.14
C THR A 123 -12.37 19.03 -11.20
N GLY A 124 -11.86 19.40 -12.38
CA GLY A 124 -11.19 20.67 -12.60
C GLY A 124 -9.83 20.82 -11.91
N ARG A 125 -9.30 19.75 -11.30
CA ARG A 125 -8.02 19.76 -10.60
C ARG A 125 -6.94 19.11 -11.48
N LYS A 126 -5.84 19.84 -11.63
CA LYS A 126 -4.61 19.46 -12.35
C LYS A 126 -3.44 20.25 -11.76
N GLY A 127 -2.22 19.82 -11.97
CA GLY A 127 -1.03 20.55 -11.51
C GLY A 127 0.24 19.78 -11.77
N ASP A 128 1.36 20.46 -11.56
CA ASP A 128 2.69 19.96 -11.88
C ASP A 128 3.32 19.15 -10.73
N ASP A 129 2.90 19.37 -9.51
CA ASP A 129 3.46 18.71 -8.31
C ASP A 129 2.34 18.12 -7.44
N LEU A 130 1.44 17.37 -8.05
CA LEU A 130 0.34 16.72 -7.33
C LEU A 130 0.82 15.49 -6.58
N TYR A 131 0.32 15.32 -5.38
CA TYR A 131 0.44 14.09 -4.61
C TYR A 131 -0.83 13.84 -3.82
N PHE A 132 -1.09 12.59 -3.46
CA PHE A 132 -2.16 12.28 -2.53
C PHE A 132 -1.61 11.97 -1.14
N GLN A 133 -2.43 12.20 -0.14
CA GLN A 133 -2.15 11.85 1.25
C GLN A 133 -3.26 10.96 1.79
N ILE A 134 -2.88 9.88 2.47
CA ILE A 134 -3.80 9.08 3.27
C ILE A 134 -4.10 9.85 4.56
N LYS A 135 -5.36 10.24 4.74
CA LYS A 135 -5.80 11.02 5.91
C LYS A 135 -6.32 10.17 7.05
N GLN A 136 -6.93 9.04 6.71
CA GLN A 136 -7.46 8.07 7.66
C GLN A 136 -7.35 6.66 7.09
N VAL A 137 -7.17 5.67 7.96
CA VAL A 137 -7.35 4.25 7.69
C VAL A 137 -8.33 3.72 8.73
N ASN A 138 -9.44 3.12 8.29
CA ASN A 138 -10.54 2.64 9.15
C ASN A 138 -11.03 3.70 10.15
N GLY A 139 -11.16 4.96 9.69
CA GLY A 139 -11.58 6.09 10.53
C GLY A 139 -10.49 6.67 11.44
N SER A 140 -9.34 6.00 11.59
CA SER A 140 -8.22 6.51 12.39
C SER A 140 -7.36 7.49 11.60
N SER A 141 -7.12 8.67 12.17
CA SER A 141 -6.22 9.71 11.64
C SER A 141 -4.85 9.74 12.30
N ILE A 142 -4.61 8.83 13.24
CA ILE A 142 -3.34 8.66 13.95
C ILE A 142 -2.65 7.38 13.47
N VAL A 143 -1.39 7.19 13.86
CA VAL A 143 -0.67 5.93 13.67
C VAL A 143 -1.42 4.80 14.37
N GLY A 144 -1.79 3.78 13.63
CA GLY A 144 -2.59 2.65 14.11
C GLY A 144 -2.75 1.63 13.00
N PRO A 145 -3.97 1.42 12.46
CA PRO A 145 -4.16 0.45 11.39
C PRO A 145 -3.32 0.80 10.17
N THR A 146 -2.70 -0.21 9.58
CA THR A 146 -1.98 -0.09 8.31
C THR A 146 -2.86 -0.53 7.15
N MET A 147 -2.58 0.01 5.96
CA MET A 147 -3.28 -0.34 4.73
C MET A 147 -2.28 -0.75 3.66
N SER A 148 -2.66 -1.72 2.84
CA SER A 148 -1.95 -2.07 1.61
C SER A 148 -2.91 -1.97 0.42
N VAL A 149 -2.38 -1.57 -0.73
CA VAL A 149 -3.11 -1.45 -2.00
C VAL A 149 -2.28 -2.15 -3.06
N SER A 150 -2.87 -3.13 -3.76
CA SER A 150 -2.15 -3.92 -4.75
C SER A 150 -1.76 -3.11 -5.98
N ARG A 151 -2.60 -2.14 -6.33
CA ARG A 151 -2.36 -1.23 -7.45
C ARG A 151 -2.96 0.14 -7.16
N VAL A 152 -2.15 1.16 -7.35
CA VAL A 152 -2.55 2.59 -7.34
C VAL A 152 -2.37 3.12 -8.75
N HIS A 153 -3.41 3.70 -9.32
CA HIS A 153 -3.36 4.38 -10.60
C HIS A 153 -3.80 5.83 -10.41
N MET A 154 -2.99 6.78 -10.88
CA MET A 154 -3.28 8.23 -10.80
C MET A 154 -2.96 8.88 -12.14
N TRP A 155 -3.92 9.57 -12.73
CA TRP A 155 -3.80 10.27 -14.03
C TRP A 155 -4.64 11.52 -14.12
#